data_a0ec8739a71bbcafcaada1a62975d519
#
_entry.id   a0ec8739a71bbcafcaada1a62975d519
#
_cell.length_a   1.000
_cell.length_b   1.000
_cell.length_c   1.000
_cell.angle_alpha   90.00
_cell.angle_beta   90.00
_cell.angle_gamma   90.00
#
_symmetry.space_group_name_H-M   'P 1'
#
loop_
_entity.id
_entity.type
_entity.pdbx_description
1 polymer ?
#
loop_
_entity_poly.entity_id
_entity_poly.type
_entity_poly.pdbx_seq_one_letter_code
_entity_poly.pdbx_strand_id
1 'polypeptide(L)'
;MIAVDTNILVYSHRRDSEFHPAGAAKVRELAEGRALWALPWPCLHEFFSIVTHPRIYDPPSRVDQALGQIDAWLETASAVLLAEGETYWPRLRDLLADGKISGPAVHDARIAALCLTHGVQALWTADRDFTRFPRLRTVNPLI
;
A
#
# COMPACT_ATOMS: atom_id res chain seq x y z
N MET A 1 -4.13 -10.76 -8.30
CA MET A 1 -3.70 -9.36 -8.40
C MET A 1 -2.65 -9.02 -7.33
N ILE A 2 -1.84 -8.04 -7.62
CA ILE A 2 -0.83 -7.51 -6.71
C ILE A 2 -1.40 -6.28 -5.99
N ALA A 3 -1.27 -6.22 -4.68
CA ALA A 3 -1.55 -5.01 -3.92
C ALA A 3 -0.25 -4.24 -3.66
N VAL A 4 -0.34 -2.93 -3.51
CA VAL A 4 0.83 -2.07 -3.30
C VAL A 4 0.72 -1.37 -1.95
N ASP A 5 1.75 -1.55 -1.13
CA ASP A 5 1.84 -0.91 0.18
C ASP A 5 2.28 0.56 0.08
N THR A 6 2.02 1.29 1.13
CA THR A 6 2.30 2.73 1.26
C THR A 6 3.72 3.10 0.85
N ASN A 7 4.73 2.39 1.35
CA ASN A 7 6.13 2.75 1.07
C ASN A 7 6.46 2.70 -0.42
N ILE A 8 5.95 1.72 -1.15
CA ILE A 8 6.18 1.62 -2.59
C ILE A 8 5.49 2.79 -3.32
N LEU A 9 4.28 3.18 -2.90
CA LEU A 9 3.58 4.34 -3.45
C LEU A 9 4.37 5.63 -3.21
N VAL A 10 4.88 5.81 -2.00
CA VAL A 10 5.70 6.98 -1.63
C VAL A 10 6.95 7.05 -2.52
N TYR A 11 7.68 5.96 -2.66
CA TYR A 11 8.89 5.93 -3.50
C TYR A 11 8.57 6.21 -4.97
N SER A 12 7.45 5.69 -5.47
CA SER A 12 7.05 5.93 -6.85
C SER A 12 6.70 7.39 -7.15
N HIS A 13 6.33 8.15 -6.12
CA HIS A 13 5.93 9.57 -6.23
C HIS A 13 7.09 10.53 -5.95
N ARG A 14 7.87 10.29 -4.88
CA ARG A 14 8.91 11.21 -4.42
C ARG A 14 10.20 11.02 -5.21
N ARG A 15 10.51 11.99 -6.06
CA ARG A 15 11.71 11.97 -6.91
C ARG A 15 13.01 12.07 -6.14
N ASP A 16 12.97 12.59 -4.92
CA ASP A 16 14.12 12.71 -4.03
C ASP A 16 14.42 11.43 -3.24
N SER A 17 13.59 10.39 -3.38
CA SER A 17 13.89 9.09 -2.79
C SER A 17 14.94 8.34 -3.62
N GLU A 18 15.90 7.69 -2.95
CA GLU A 18 16.86 6.81 -3.62
C GLU A 18 16.17 5.62 -4.31
N PHE A 19 14.99 5.22 -3.83
CA PHE A 19 14.19 4.13 -4.39
C PHE A 19 13.22 4.58 -5.48
N HIS A 20 13.23 5.87 -5.83
CA HIS A 20 12.28 6.40 -6.82
C HIS A 20 12.38 5.70 -8.18
N PRO A 21 13.57 5.53 -8.79
CA PRO A 21 13.63 4.89 -10.10
C PRO A 21 13.00 3.50 -10.13
N ALA A 22 13.32 2.67 -9.15
CA ALA A 22 12.77 1.32 -9.05
C ALA A 22 11.28 1.33 -8.71
N GLY A 23 10.87 2.14 -7.74
CA GLY A 23 9.47 2.25 -7.32
C GLY A 23 8.59 2.78 -8.43
N ALA A 24 9.01 3.85 -9.12
CA ALA A 24 8.27 4.43 -10.23
C ALA A 24 8.10 3.43 -11.39
N ALA A 25 9.17 2.70 -11.73
CA ALA A 25 9.11 1.70 -12.79
C ALA A 25 8.12 0.57 -12.45
N LYS A 26 8.14 0.10 -11.22
CA LYS A 26 7.27 -1.00 -10.77
C LYS A 26 5.80 -0.60 -10.70
N VAL A 27 5.49 0.56 -10.17
CA VAL A 27 4.11 1.05 -10.14
C VAL A 27 3.59 1.33 -11.55
N ARG A 28 4.42 1.88 -12.42
CA ARG A 28 4.06 2.09 -13.84
C ARG A 28 3.74 0.77 -14.52
N GLU A 29 4.53 -0.27 -14.28
CA GLU A 29 4.29 -1.61 -14.82
C GLU A 29 2.88 -2.11 -14.47
N LEU A 30 2.46 -1.92 -13.21
CA LEU A 30 1.11 -2.28 -12.78
C LEU A 30 0.04 -1.38 -13.41
N ALA A 31 0.26 -0.07 -13.38
CA ALA A 31 -0.72 0.93 -13.86
C ALA A 31 -0.98 0.81 -15.36
N GLU A 32 0.04 0.53 -16.14
CA GLU A 32 -0.05 0.37 -17.60
C GLU A 32 -0.36 -1.07 -18.03
N GLY A 33 -0.29 -2.01 -17.11
CA GLY A 33 -0.56 -3.43 -17.37
C GLY A 33 -2.04 -3.74 -17.51
N ARG A 34 -2.35 -4.92 -18.02
CA ARG A 34 -3.73 -5.42 -18.19
C ARG A 34 -4.23 -6.16 -16.96
N ALA A 35 -3.34 -6.72 -16.15
CA ALA A 35 -3.71 -7.41 -14.93
C ALA A 35 -4.23 -6.42 -13.89
N LEU A 36 -5.24 -6.84 -13.12
CA LEU A 36 -5.74 -6.03 -12.00
C LEU A 36 -4.65 -5.86 -10.96
N TRP A 37 -4.54 -4.66 -10.43
CA TRP A 37 -3.70 -4.33 -9.28
C TRP A 37 -4.52 -3.63 -8.22
N ALA A 38 -4.11 -3.75 -6.97
CA ALA A 38 -4.94 -3.35 -5.85
C ALA A 38 -4.32 -2.25 -5.02
N LEU A 39 -5.15 -1.30 -4.62
CA LEU A 39 -4.81 -0.18 -3.75
C LEU A 39 -5.68 -0.25 -2.49
N PRO A 40 -5.13 -0.69 -1.35
CA PRO A 40 -5.86 -0.60 -0.09
C PRO A 40 -6.08 0.86 0.29
N TRP A 41 -7.31 1.23 0.65
CA TRP A 41 -7.60 2.61 1.07
C TRP A 41 -6.68 3.12 2.17
N PRO A 42 -6.35 2.34 3.22
CA PRO A 42 -5.41 2.80 4.24
C PRO A 42 -4.05 3.21 3.66
N CYS A 43 -3.58 2.53 2.63
CA CYS A 43 -2.30 2.86 1.99
C CYS A 43 -2.36 4.21 1.27
N LEU A 44 -3.48 4.55 0.65
CA LEU A 44 -3.67 5.85 0.00
C LEU A 44 -3.71 6.99 1.03
N HIS A 45 -4.41 6.78 2.16
CA HIS A 45 -4.46 7.78 3.22
C HIS A 45 -3.08 8.01 3.83
N GLU A 46 -2.36 6.94 4.11
CA GLU A 46 -1.02 7.00 4.67
C GLU A 46 -0.02 7.62 3.69
N PHE A 47 -0.12 7.29 2.40
CA PHE A 47 0.64 7.94 1.34
C PHE A 47 0.48 9.47 1.41
N PHE A 48 -0.76 9.95 1.42
CA PHE A 48 -1.05 11.38 1.49
C PHE A 48 -0.42 12.01 2.73
N SER A 49 -0.60 11.37 3.88
CA SER A 49 -0.06 11.86 5.16
C SER A 49 1.47 11.99 5.12
N ILE A 50 2.15 11.02 4.54
CA ILE A 50 3.61 10.98 4.50
C ILE A 50 4.18 12.02 3.53
N VAL A 51 3.70 12.05 2.28
CA VAL A 51 4.30 12.92 1.26
C VAL A 51 4.04 14.39 1.48
N THR A 52 2.96 14.74 2.18
CA THR A 52 2.64 16.13 2.53
C THR A 52 3.22 16.55 3.88
N HIS A 53 3.91 15.67 4.58
CA HIS A 53 4.41 15.94 5.93
C HIS A 53 5.73 16.71 5.88
N PRO A 54 5.78 17.96 6.39
CA PRO A 54 6.97 18.81 6.28
C PRO A 54 8.16 18.35 7.12
N ARG A 55 7.93 17.45 8.09
CA ARG A 55 9.00 16.87 8.91
C ARG A 55 9.62 15.63 8.28
N ILE A 56 8.91 15.02 7.32
CA ILE A 56 9.41 13.83 6.62
C ILE A 56 10.12 14.22 5.33
N TYR A 57 9.52 15.16 4.59
CA TYR A 57 10.06 15.66 3.33
C TYR A 57 10.23 17.17 3.35
N ASP A 58 11.33 17.64 2.76
CA ASP A 58 11.65 19.07 2.63
C ASP A 58 12.16 19.35 1.22
N PRO A 59 11.36 20.01 0.36
CA PRO A 59 9.98 20.41 0.61
C PRO A 59 9.02 19.23 0.55
N PRO A 60 7.91 19.27 1.31
CA PRO A 60 6.88 18.24 1.17
C PRO A 60 6.13 18.41 -0.16
N SER A 61 5.46 17.35 -0.61
CA SER A 61 4.53 17.48 -1.72
C SER A 61 3.40 18.43 -1.34
N ARG A 62 2.99 19.30 -2.26
CA ARG A 62 1.80 20.13 -2.02
C ARG A 62 0.56 19.24 -2.01
N VAL A 63 -0.48 19.72 -1.33
CA VAL A 63 -1.76 19.00 -1.27
C VAL A 63 -2.28 18.68 -2.67
N ASP A 64 -2.25 19.63 -3.59
CA ASP A 64 -2.72 19.42 -4.96
C ASP A 64 -1.89 18.37 -5.72
N GLN A 65 -0.58 18.30 -5.47
CA GLN A 65 0.28 17.28 -6.08
C GLN A 65 -0.04 15.88 -5.56
N ALA A 66 -0.24 15.75 -4.24
CA ALA A 66 -0.58 14.46 -3.65
C ALA A 66 -1.96 13.97 -4.08
N LEU A 67 -2.96 14.87 -4.13
CA LEU A 67 -4.30 14.54 -4.62
C LEU A 67 -4.27 14.14 -6.10
N GLY A 68 -3.55 14.89 -6.92
CA GLY A 68 -3.40 14.57 -8.33
C GLY A 68 -2.75 13.22 -8.57
N GLN A 69 -1.78 12.83 -7.73
CA GLN A 69 -1.16 11.52 -7.82
C GLN A 69 -2.14 10.39 -7.48
N ILE A 70 -2.92 10.55 -6.41
CA ILE A 70 -3.93 9.57 -6.04
C ILE A 70 -4.97 9.44 -7.16
N ASP A 71 -5.48 10.56 -7.67
CA ASP A 71 -6.44 10.55 -8.77
C ASP A 71 -5.88 9.83 -9.99
N ALA A 72 -4.62 10.04 -10.33
CA ALA A 72 -3.99 9.36 -11.45
C ALA A 72 -3.97 7.83 -11.28
N TRP A 73 -3.68 7.34 -10.07
CA TRP A 73 -3.74 5.91 -9.80
C TRP A 73 -5.17 5.37 -9.90
N LEU A 74 -6.14 6.11 -9.35
CA LEU A 74 -7.55 5.70 -9.36
C LEU A 74 -8.14 5.68 -10.79
N GLU A 75 -7.60 6.48 -11.69
CA GLU A 75 -8.05 6.55 -13.09
C GLU A 75 -7.48 5.43 -13.97
N THR A 76 -6.50 4.67 -13.48
CA THR A 76 -5.97 3.55 -14.26
C THR A 76 -7.05 2.47 -14.40
N ALA A 77 -7.21 1.93 -15.61
CA ALA A 77 -8.28 0.97 -15.92
C ALA A 77 -8.20 -0.32 -15.10
N SER A 78 -7.00 -0.70 -14.66
CA SER A 78 -6.73 -1.95 -13.96
C SER A 78 -6.73 -1.82 -12.42
N ALA A 79 -6.93 -0.62 -11.87
CA ALA A 79 -6.90 -0.39 -10.42
C ALA A 79 -8.15 -0.91 -9.73
N VAL A 80 -7.95 -1.62 -8.62
CA VAL A 80 -9.02 -2.11 -7.74
C VAL A 80 -8.78 -1.54 -6.35
N LEU A 81 -9.79 -0.89 -5.78
CA LEU A 81 -9.69 -0.32 -4.45
C LEU A 81 -10.16 -1.34 -3.42
N LEU A 82 -9.32 -1.60 -2.42
CA LEU A 82 -9.65 -2.52 -1.35
C LEU A 82 -10.27 -1.78 -0.18
N ALA A 83 -11.55 -2.03 0.05
CA ALA A 83 -12.32 -1.47 1.16
C ALA A 83 -12.79 -2.58 2.11
N GLU A 84 -13.19 -2.16 3.29
CA GLU A 84 -13.74 -3.02 4.32
C GLU A 84 -15.13 -3.55 3.89
N GLY A 85 -15.28 -4.87 3.93
CA GLY A 85 -16.54 -5.55 3.63
C GLY A 85 -16.99 -6.41 4.79
N GLU A 86 -17.97 -7.29 4.55
CA GLU A 86 -18.56 -8.12 5.61
C GLU A 86 -17.57 -9.09 6.26
N THR A 87 -16.60 -9.57 5.50
CA THR A 87 -15.60 -10.53 5.99
C THR A 87 -14.38 -9.85 6.61
N TYR A 88 -14.29 -8.54 6.54
CA TYR A 88 -13.13 -7.79 7.00
C TYR A 88 -12.89 -7.94 8.51
N TRP A 89 -13.91 -7.63 9.34
CA TRP A 89 -13.70 -7.66 10.78
C TRP A 89 -13.37 -9.06 11.31
N PRO A 90 -14.07 -10.14 10.92
CA PRO A 90 -13.68 -11.48 11.33
C PRO A 90 -12.22 -11.80 10.99
N ARG A 91 -11.77 -11.43 9.81
CA ARG A 91 -10.39 -11.65 9.40
C ARG A 91 -9.40 -10.81 10.22
N LEU A 92 -9.67 -9.53 10.39
CA LEU A 92 -8.82 -8.66 11.20
C LEU A 92 -8.73 -9.17 12.64
N ARG A 93 -9.87 -9.55 13.21
CA ARG A 93 -9.93 -10.09 14.56
C ARG A 93 -9.03 -11.33 14.71
N ASP A 94 -9.06 -12.24 13.75
CA ASP A 94 -8.22 -13.44 13.77
C ASP A 94 -6.72 -13.07 13.68
N LEU A 95 -6.36 -12.16 12.80
CA LEU A 95 -4.97 -11.70 12.66
C LEU A 95 -4.46 -11.06 13.95
N LEU A 96 -5.27 -10.23 14.59
CA LEU A 96 -4.90 -9.56 15.83
C LEU A 96 -4.73 -10.56 16.98
N ALA A 97 -5.63 -11.54 17.08
CA ALA A 97 -5.60 -12.54 18.14
C ALA A 97 -4.44 -13.52 17.93
N ASP A 98 -4.30 -14.08 16.74
CA ASP A 98 -3.27 -15.08 16.43
C ASP A 98 -1.87 -14.50 16.50
N GLY A 99 -1.69 -13.29 16.01
CA GLY A 99 -0.40 -12.59 16.03
C GLY A 99 -0.11 -11.85 17.32
N LYS A 100 -1.04 -11.82 18.26
CA LYS A 100 -0.95 -11.04 19.51
C LYS A 100 -0.58 -9.59 19.21
N ILE A 101 -1.25 -9.01 18.21
CA ILE A 101 -0.99 -7.66 17.73
C ILE A 101 -1.56 -6.65 18.73
N SER A 102 -0.77 -5.64 19.07
CA SER A 102 -1.22 -4.56 19.96
C SER A 102 -0.66 -3.22 19.46
N GLY A 103 -1.35 -2.14 19.86
CA GLY A 103 -0.90 -0.78 19.54
C GLY A 103 -0.88 -0.51 18.03
N PRO A 104 0.09 0.30 17.55
CA PRO A 104 0.14 0.76 16.16
C PRO A 104 0.28 -0.36 15.11
N ALA A 105 0.71 -1.55 15.51
CA ALA A 105 0.81 -2.69 14.59
C ALA A 105 -0.56 -3.11 14.01
N VAL A 106 -1.68 -2.64 14.59
CA VAL A 106 -3.02 -2.82 14.03
C VAL A 106 -3.13 -2.26 12.61
N HIS A 107 -2.38 -1.21 12.29
CA HIS A 107 -2.43 -0.59 10.95
C HIS A 107 -1.90 -1.53 9.86
N ASP A 108 -0.83 -2.29 10.16
CA ASP A 108 -0.33 -3.33 9.25
C ASP A 108 -1.32 -4.49 9.15
N ALA A 109 -1.92 -4.87 10.27
CA ALA A 109 -2.94 -5.92 10.29
C ALA A 109 -4.17 -5.55 9.44
N ARG A 110 -4.57 -4.27 9.42
CA ARG A 110 -5.65 -3.77 8.56
C ARG A 110 -5.33 -3.99 7.08
N ILE A 111 -4.13 -3.66 6.67
CA ILE A 111 -3.69 -3.86 5.28
C ILE A 111 -3.68 -5.35 4.94
N ALA A 112 -3.11 -6.17 5.83
CA ALA A 112 -3.09 -7.63 5.65
C ALA A 112 -4.51 -8.20 5.53
N ALA A 113 -5.44 -7.76 6.39
CA ALA A 113 -6.84 -8.20 6.35
C ALA A 113 -7.51 -7.84 5.03
N LEU A 114 -7.31 -6.62 4.53
CA LEU A 114 -7.84 -6.20 3.23
C LEU A 114 -7.29 -7.07 2.10
N CYS A 115 -6.00 -7.33 2.08
CA CYS A 115 -5.39 -8.18 1.07
C CYS A 115 -5.96 -9.61 1.11
N LEU A 116 -6.06 -10.19 2.30
CA LEU A 116 -6.53 -11.57 2.45
C LEU A 116 -8.02 -11.73 2.12
N THR A 117 -8.86 -10.75 2.48
CA THR A 117 -10.30 -10.82 2.18
C THR A 117 -10.64 -10.56 0.72
N HIS A 118 -9.75 -9.92 -0.02
CA HIS A 118 -9.93 -9.64 -1.45
C HIS A 118 -9.15 -10.56 -2.38
N GLY A 119 -8.53 -11.62 -1.85
CA GLY A 119 -7.82 -12.61 -2.67
C GLY A 119 -6.57 -12.08 -3.36
N VAL A 120 -5.87 -11.14 -2.75
CA VAL A 120 -4.60 -10.62 -3.26
C VAL A 120 -3.54 -11.72 -3.25
N GLN A 121 -2.85 -11.91 -4.36
CA GLN A 121 -1.80 -12.93 -4.48
C GLN A 121 -0.53 -12.55 -3.73
N ALA A 122 -0.17 -11.26 -3.73
CA ALA A 122 0.98 -10.76 -3.01
C ALA A 122 0.83 -9.27 -2.73
N LEU A 123 1.40 -8.83 -1.62
CA LEU A 123 1.56 -7.42 -1.28
C LEU A 123 2.98 -7.00 -1.63
N TRP A 124 3.12 -6.00 -2.47
CA TRP A 124 4.42 -5.36 -2.72
C TRP A 124 4.73 -4.38 -1.60
N THR A 125 5.75 -4.68 -0.84
CA THR A 125 6.17 -3.86 0.30
C THR A 125 7.67 -4.00 0.55
N ALA A 126 8.29 -2.93 1.02
CA ALA A 126 9.65 -2.94 1.52
C ALA A 126 9.70 -3.19 3.05
N ASP A 127 8.54 -3.26 3.70
CA ASP A 127 8.43 -3.42 5.14
C ASP A 127 8.44 -4.89 5.55
N ARG A 128 9.44 -5.27 6.36
CA ARG A 128 9.57 -6.64 6.88
C ARG A 128 8.58 -6.97 8.00
N ASP A 129 7.91 -5.97 8.58
CA ASP A 129 6.97 -6.19 9.68
C ASP A 129 5.76 -7.04 9.26
N PHE A 130 5.47 -7.11 7.96
CA PHE A 130 4.42 -7.99 7.42
C PHE A 130 4.72 -9.47 7.57
N THR A 131 5.93 -9.87 7.96
CA THR A 131 6.23 -11.27 8.29
C THR A 131 5.41 -11.80 9.49
N ARG A 132 4.81 -10.89 10.26
CA ARG A 132 3.84 -11.25 11.32
C ARG A 132 2.57 -11.91 10.80
N PHE A 133 2.31 -11.81 9.50
CA PHE A 133 1.12 -12.33 8.86
C PHE A 133 1.51 -13.41 7.84
N PRO A 134 1.81 -14.64 8.30
CA PRO A 134 2.39 -15.67 7.42
C PRO A 134 1.48 -16.12 6.28
N ARG A 135 0.16 -15.87 6.38
CA ARG A 135 -0.79 -16.18 5.31
C ARG A 135 -0.70 -15.19 4.15
N LEU A 136 -0.15 -14.00 4.40
CA LEU A 136 0.02 -12.98 3.37
C LEU A 136 1.40 -13.12 2.73
N ARG A 137 1.41 -13.37 1.43
CA ARG A 137 2.66 -13.34 0.68
C ARG A 137 3.08 -11.89 0.45
N THR A 138 4.31 -11.57 0.77
CA THR A 138 4.90 -10.26 0.52
C THR A 138 6.09 -10.38 -0.43
N VAL A 139 6.30 -9.35 -1.23
CA VAL A 139 7.44 -9.24 -2.15
C VAL A 139 7.97 -7.82 -2.09
N ASN A 140 9.28 -7.68 -1.95
CA ASN A 140 9.90 -6.37 -2.12
C ASN A 140 10.27 -6.19 -3.60
N PRO A 141 9.54 -5.35 -4.36
CA PRO A 141 9.77 -5.20 -5.79
C PRO A 141 11.00 -4.36 -6.12
N LEU A 142 11.64 -3.76 -5.11
CA LEU A 142 12.78 -2.87 -5.28
C LEU A 142 14.12 -3.61 -5.42
N ILE A 143 14.12 -4.89 -5.11
CA ILE A 143 15.31 -5.73 -5.14
C ILE A 143 15.14 -6.96 -6.01
#